data_54f4e3db12332ad34ab5025a074254ac
#
_entry.id   54f4e3db12332ad34ab5025a074254ac
#
_cell.length_a   1.000
_cell.length_b   1.000
_cell.length_c   1.000
_cell.angle_alpha   90.00
_cell.angle_beta   90.00
_cell.angle_gamma   90.00
#
_symmetry.space_group_name_H-M   'P 1'
#
loop_
_entity.id
_entity.type
_entity.pdbx_description
1 polymer ?
#
loop_
_entity_poly.entity_id
_entity_poly.type
_entity_poly.pdbx_seq_one_letter_code
_entity_poly.pdbx_strand_id
1 'polypeptide(L)'
;MMRTLSLLPVLAALLLVACGGPRMDLGQMTAAEPIDLQSVEVVSAPQVEYQIGVGDKLDVRVFQVEDLSFEELVVDTSGNINMPLIGAVRGAGRTAGEMSADIAQRLAARYLRNPQVTVTVKEAASQKITGDGAVTKPGVYEMRGSTSLLQAVAMAEGPTRVADLTKVAVFRNIDGRRSVAVFDLSAIRQGRASDPAVFGDDVIVVDTSRLSSALREVVSALPALTAFAYF
;
A
#
# COMPACT_ATOMS: atom_id res chain seq x y z
N MET A 1 45.42 -76.45 44.27
CA MET A 1 45.92 -75.14 44.68
C MET A 1 45.98 -74.21 43.48
N MET A 2 45.23 -73.26 43.48
CA MET A 2 45.47 -71.92 42.96
C MET A 2 44.18 -71.34 42.39
N ARG A 3 43.79 -70.31 43.09
CA ARG A 3 42.64 -69.40 42.87
C ARG A 3 42.82 -68.59 41.57
N THR A 4 41.98 -68.73 40.61
CA THR A 4 41.81 -67.80 39.52
C THR A 4 40.59 -66.95 39.81
N LEU A 5 40.91 -65.77 40.27
CA LEU A 5 40.01 -64.70 40.74
C LEU A 5 39.23 -64.11 39.53
N SER A 6 37.97 -64.09 39.72
CA SER A 6 36.97 -63.49 38.83
C SER A 6 37.16 -61.99 38.61
N LEU A 7 37.70 -61.63 37.44
CA LEU A 7 37.82 -60.25 36.99
C LEU A 7 36.81 -59.87 35.88
N LEU A 8 35.85 -60.77 35.56
CA LEU A 8 34.92 -60.60 34.46
C LEU A 8 33.67 -59.75 34.76
N PRO A 9 33.21 -59.54 36.02
CA PRO A 9 31.97 -58.71 36.19
C PRO A 9 32.22 -57.21 36.26
N VAL A 10 33.48 -56.72 36.37
CA VAL A 10 33.75 -55.28 36.50
C VAL A 10 33.82 -54.57 35.13
N LEU A 11 34.13 -55.30 34.06
CA LEU A 11 34.22 -54.76 32.69
C LEU A 11 32.86 -54.59 32.02
N ALA A 12 31.82 -55.31 32.48
CA ALA A 12 30.48 -55.25 31.93
C ALA A 12 29.65 -54.06 32.49
N ALA A 13 30.07 -53.46 33.63
CA ALA A 13 29.35 -52.36 34.24
C ALA A 13 29.77 -50.97 33.69
N LEU A 14 30.90 -50.89 32.94
CA LEU A 14 31.43 -49.59 32.45
C LEU A 14 30.94 -49.20 31.04
N LEU A 15 30.16 -50.05 30.35
CA LEU A 15 29.66 -49.79 28.99
C LEU A 15 28.23 -49.33 28.90
N LEU A 16 27.54 -49.04 30.03
CA LEU A 16 26.13 -48.63 30.06
C LEU A 16 25.90 -47.13 30.39
N VAL A 17 26.97 -46.28 30.43
CA VAL A 17 26.83 -44.86 30.81
C VAL A 17 26.99 -43.90 29.60
N ALA A 18 27.07 -44.38 28.38
CA ALA A 18 27.37 -43.55 27.22
C ALA A 18 26.18 -43.43 26.22
N CYS A 19 24.96 -43.29 26.70
CA CYS A 19 23.80 -42.89 25.84
C CYS A 19 22.87 -41.89 26.57
N GLY A 20 23.47 -40.88 27.17
CA GLY A 20 22.74 -39.70 27.59
C GLY A 20 22.95 -38.58 26.58
N GLY A 21 22.33 -38.69 25.39
CA GLY A 21 22.20 -37.55 24.49
C GLY A 21 21.38 -36.43 25.17
N PRO A 22 21.64 -35.16 24.86
CA PRO A 22 20.85 -34.09 25.42
C PRO A 22 19.40 -34.28 25.06
N ARG A 23 18.56 -34.62 26.05
CA ARG A 23 17.12 -34.54 25.90
C ARG A 23 16.78 -33.12 25.63
N MET A 24 16.41 -32.78 24.37
CA MET A 24 15.69 -31.55 24.10
C MET A 24 14.42 -31.59 24.95
N ASP A 25 14.40 -30.75 25.96
CA ASP A 25 13.23 -30.51 26.79
C ASP A 25 12.19 -29.78 25.91
N LEU A 26 11.29 -30.52 25.29
CA LEU A 26 10.15 -30.00 24.54
C LEU A 26 9.08 -29.40 25.47
N GLY A 27 9.36 -29.31 26.77
CA GLY A 27 8.40 -28.85 27.79
C GLY A 27 8.27 -27.34 27.94
N GLN A 28 9.02 -26.54 27.20
CA GLN A 28 8.89 -25.07 27.20
C GLN A 28 8.61 -24.48 25.83
N MET A 29 7.80 -25.14 25.02
CA MET A 29 6.99 -24.38 24.10
C MET A 29 5.90 -23.73 24.96
N THR A 30 6.22 -22.55 25.52
CA THR A 30 5.23 -21.65 26.09
C THR A 30 4.18 -21.48 25.03
N ALA A 31 3.00 -22.04 25.23
CA ALA A 31 1.86 -21.73 24.38
C ALA A 31 1.79 -20.21 24.32
N ALA A 32 1.96 -19.66 23.13
CA ALA A 32 1.82 -18.23 22.95
C ALA A 32 0.47 -17.88 23.61
N GLU A 33 0.50 -17.00 24.61
CA GLU A 33 -0.73 -16.54 25.23
C GLU A 33 -1.65 -16.08 24.09
N PRO A 34 -2.93 -16.51 24.09
CA PRO A 34 -3.86 -16.05 23.08
C PRO A 34 -3.87 -14.52 23.12
N ILE A 35 -3.47 -13.89 22.02
CA ILE A 35 -3.53 -12.44 21.90
C ILE A 35 -4.99 -12.06 22.12
N ASP A 36 -5.27 -11.34 23.20
CA ASP A 36 -6.59 -10.79 23.45
C ASP A 36 -6.87 -9.69 22.43
N LEU A 37 -7.56 -10.07 21.36
CA LEU A 37 -7.93 -9.16 20.26
C LEU A 37 -8.89 -8.03 20.74
N GLN A 38 -9.44 -8.14 21.95
CA GLN A 38 -10.29 -7.08 22.54
C GLN A 38 -9.45 -5.93 23.10
N SER A 39 -8.17 -6.14 23.37
CA SER A 39 -7.24 -5.10 23.84
C SER A 39 -6.46 -4.41 22.70
N VAL A 40 -6.64 -4.86 21.46
CA VAL A 40 -6.07 -4.16 20.31
C VAL A 40 -6.91 -2.89 20.10
N GLU A 41 -6.40 -1.78 20.60
CA GLU A 41 -6.92 -0.46 20.24
C GLU A 41 -6.75 -0.31 18.73
N VAL A 42 -7.86 -0.48 18.00
CA VAL A 42 -7.86 -0.27 16.54
C VAL A 42 -7.66 1.23 16.36
N VAL A 43 -6.42 1.65 16.26
CA VAL A 43 -6.08 2.98 15.76
C VAL A 43 -6.60 3.00 14.33
N SER A 44 -7.81 3.51 14.15
CA SER A 44 -8.37 3.75 12.82
C SER A 44 -7.40 4.67 12.12
N ALA A 45 -6.63 4.13 11.16
CA ALA A 45 -5.86 4.95 10.26
C ALA A 45 -6.81 5.99 9.64
N PRO A 46 -6.44 7.27 9.55
CA PRO A 46 -7.27 8.27 8.92
C PRO A 46 -7.66 7.74 7.54
N GLN A 47 -8.96 7.57 7.32
CA GLN A 47 -9.47 7.18 6.01
C GLN A 47 -9.21 8.37 5.10
N VAL A 48 -8.20 8.26 4.25
CA VAL A 48 -7.94 9.26 3.21
C VAL A 48 -9.10 9.15 2.23
N GLU A 49 -9.97 10.16 2.25
CA GLU A 49 -11.12 10.24 1.35
C GLU A 49 -10.62 10.36 -0.09
N TYR A 50 -11.29 9.68 -1.00
CA TYR A 50 -10.92 9.66 -2.42
C TYR A 50 -10.91 11.08 -2.99
N GLN A 51 -9.80 11.49 -3.58
CA GLN A 51 -9.66 12.72 -4.34
C GLN A 51 -9.77 12.42 -5.84
N ILE A 52 -10.69 13.13 -6.47
CA ILE A 52 -10.92 13.05 -7.91
C ILE A 52 -9.65 13.45 -8.67
N GLY A 53 -9.30 12.68 -9.68
CA GLY A 53 -8.14 12.94 -10.53
C GLY A 53 -8.49 13.18 -11.99
N VAL A 54 -7.48 13.52 -12.78
CA VAL A 54 -7.60 13.69 -14.24
C VAL A 54 -7.93 12.35 -14.88
N GLY A 55 -8.88 12.33 -15.80
CA GLY A 55 -9.32 11.12 -16.50
C GLY A 55 -10.42 10.33 -15.77
N ASP A 56 -10.76 10.68 -14.53
CA ASP A 56 -11.87 10.05 -13.82
C ASP A 56 -13.19 10.31 -14.52
N LYS A 57 -14.09 9.32 -14.47
CA LYS A 57 -15.45 9.46 -14.93
C LYS A 57 -16.37 9.65 -13.73
N LEU A 58 -17.15 10.70 -13.79
CA LEU A 58 -18.06 11.12 -12.72
C LEU A 58 -19.51 11.08 -13.23
N ASP A 59 -20.40 10.60 -12.37
CA ASP A 59 -21.83 10.80 -12.54
C ASP A 59 -22.25 11.97 -11.66
N VAL A 60 -22.87 12.99 -12.27
CA VAL A 60 -23.41 14.15 -11.57
C VAL A 60 -24.92 14.10 -11.68
N ARG A 61 -25.62 14.04 -10.56
CA ARG A 61 -27.09 14.02 -10.51
C ARG A 61 -27.59 15.23 -9.74
N VAL A 62 -28.51 15.96 -10.40
CA VAL A 62 -29.23 17.07 -9.78
C VAL A 62 -30.67 16.60 -9.52
N PHE A 63 -31.06 16.54 -8.26
CA PHE A 63 -32.36 16.01 -7.88
C PHE A 63 -33.52 16.76 -8.59
N GLN A 64 -34.42 16.03 -9.20
CA GLN A 64 -35.58 16.53 -9.99
C GLN A 64 -35.22 17.39 -11.21
N VAL A 65 -33.95 17.41 -11.68
CA VAL A 65 -33.53 18.16 -12.87
C VAL A 65 -32.70 17.23 -13.75
N GLU A 66 -33.37 16.46 -14.63
CA GLU A 66 -32.71 15.51 -15.53
C GLU A 66 -31.79 16.19 -16.53
N ASP A 67 -32.18 17.37 -17.04
CA ASP A 67 -31.42 18.15 -18.03
C ASP A 67 -30.03 18.62 -17.47
N LEU A 68 -29.83 18.61 -16.17
CA LEU A 68 -28.57 18.95 -15.50
C LEU A 68 -27.91 17.74 -14.83
N SER A 69 -28.44 16.54 -15.09
CA SER A 69 -27.86 15.29 -14.62
C SER A 69 -27.10 14.62 -15.76
N PHE A 70 -25.85 14.30 -15.52
CA PHE A 70 -24.93 13.77 -16.54
C PHE A 70 -24.26 12.51 -16.02
N GLU A 71 -24.18 11.51 -16.88
CA GLU A 71 -23.43 10.30 -16.66
C GLU A 71 -22.09 10.39 -17.41
N GLU A 72 -21.05 9.78 -16.84
CA GLU A 72 -19.72 9.65 -17.44
C GLU A 72 -19.03 10.98 -17.83
N LEU A 73 -19.23 12.03 -17.05
CA LEU A 73 -18.45 13.25 -17.21
C LEU A 73 -16.97 12.96 -16.92
N VAL A 74 -16.11 13.16 -17.92
CA VAL A 74 -14.67 12.94 -17.78
C VAL A 74 -14.01 14.20 -17.24
N VAL A 75 -13.16 14.04 -16.22
CA VAL A 75 -12.28 15.12 -15.72
C VAL A 75 -11.19 15.36 -16.76
N ASP A 76 -11.14 16.55 -17.32
CA ASP A 76 -10.20 16.92 -18.37
C ASP A 76 -8.74 17.06 -17.84
N THR A 77 -7.80 17.24 -18.76
CA THR A 77 -6.37 17.40 -18.42
C THR A 77 -6.07 18.64 -17.58
N SER A 78 -6.99 19.61 -17.52
CA SER A 78 -6.90 20.79 -16.65
C SER A 78 -7.48 20.51 -15.26
N GLY A 79 -8.02 19.32 -15.04
CA GLY A 79 -8.64 18.88 -13.78
C GLY A 79 -10.06 19.42 -13.58
N ASN A 80 -10.80 19.75 -14.66
CA ASN A 80 -12.14 20.28 -14.59
C ASN A 80 -13.14 19.31 -15.27
N ILE A 81 -14.40 19.41 -14.88
CA ILE A 81 -15.53 18.95 -15.69
C ILE A 81 -16.26 20.17 -16.29
N ASN A 82 -16.87 19.98 -17.45
CA ASN A 82 -17.67 21.01 -18.07
C ASN A 82 -19.16 20.70 -17.91
N MET A 83 -19.90 21.57 -17.27
CA MET A 83 -21.34 21.47 -17.07
C MET A 83 -22.09 22.63 -17.73
N PRO A 84 -23.24 22.39 -18.35
CA PRO A 84 -24.11 23.44 -18.82
C PRO A 84 -24.45 24.42 -17.70
N LEU A 85 -24.71 25.65 -18.05
CA LEU A 85 -25.05 26.79 -17.19
C LEU A 85 -23.91 27.29 -16.28
N ILE A 86 -23.15 26.43 -15.66
CA ILE A 86 -22.10 26.81 -14.66
C ILE A 86 -20.68 26.71 -15.20
N GLY A 87 -20.52 26.17 -16.44
CA GLY A 87 -19.22 26.08 -17.13
C GLY A 87 -18.26 25.08 -16.49
N ALA A 88 -16.97 25.43 -16.50
CA ALA A 88 -15.91 24.59 -15.93
C ALA A 88 -15.96 24.57 -14.40
N VAL A 89 -16.00 23.38 -13.84
CA VAL A 89 -15.97 23.12 -12.39
C VAL A 89 -14.74 22.29 -12.06
N ARG A 90 -13.93 22.76 -11.12
CA ARG A 90 -12.73 22.04 -10.67
C ARG A 90 -13.13 20.76 -9.97
N GLY A 91 -12.63 19.62 -10.48
CA GLY A 91 -12.79 18.30 -9.87
C GLY A 91 -11.50 17.79 -9.24
N ALA A 92 -10.37 17.92 -9.95
CA ALA A 92 -9.10 17.36 -9.52
C ALA A 92 -8.62 17.91 -8.17
N GLY A 93 -8.21 17.00 -7.27
CA GLY A 93 -7.77 17.30 -5.91
C GLY A 93 -8.91 17.56 -4.92
N ARG A 94 -10.17 17.34 -5.31
CA ARG A 94 -11.35 17.49 -4.44
C ARG A 94 -12.02 16.14 -4.20
N THR A 95 -12.70 16.03 -3.09
CA THR A 95 -13.59 14.89 -2.83
C THR A 95 -14.91 15.05 -3.58
N ALA A 96 -15.64 13.94 -3.76
CA ALA A 96 -16.96 13.98 -4.39
C ALA A 96 -17.95 14.86 -3.62
N GLY A 97 -17.83 14.90 -2.28
CA GLY A 97 -18.64 15.75 -1.42
C GLY A 97 -18.38 17.23 -1.63
N GLU A 98 -17.10 17.64 -1.65
CA GLU A 98 -16.69 19.03 -1.91
C GLU A 98 -17.14 19.52 -3.29
N MET A 99 -17.01 18.63 -4.30
CA MET A 99 -17.44 18.92 -5.66
C MET A 99 -18.96 19.06 -5.75
N SER A 100 -19.72 18.19 -5.07
CA SER A 100 -21.18 18.29 -4.99
C SER A 100 -21.62 19.63 -4.41
N ALA A 101 -20.96 20.06 -3.34
CA ALA A 101 -21.24 21.35 -2.68
C ALA A 101 -20.94 22.56 -3.60
N ASP A 102 -19.80 22.54 -4.32
CA ASP A 102 -19.43 23.62 -5.25
C ASP A 102 -20.43 23.74 -6.42
N ILE A 103 -20.82 22.59 -7.01
CA ILE A 103 -21.82 22.55 -8.08
C ILE A 103 -23.17 23.09 -7.57
N ALA A 104 -23.62 22.61 -6.39
CA ALA A 104 -24.86 23.08 -5.79
C ALA A 104 -24.84 24.59 -5.55
N GLN A 105 -23.75 25.14 -5.00
CA GLN A 105 -23.59 26.56 -4.77
C GLN A 105 -23.66 27.38 -6.06
N ARG A 106 -22.99 26.94 -7.13
CA ARG A 106 -23.00 27.64 -8.44
C ARG A 106 -24.37 27.60 -9.08
N LEU A 107 -25.09 26.48 -9.00
CA LEU A 107 -26.46 26.36 -9.52
C LEU A 107 -27.43 27.22 -8.71
N ALA A 108 -27.28 27.28 -7.39
CA ALA A 108 -28.12 28.08 -6.49
C ALA A 108 -27.99 29.58 -6.74
N ALA A 109 -26.79 30.04 -7.17
CA ALA A 109 -26.52 31.46 -7.37
C ALA A 109 -27.40 32.15 -8.43
N ARG A 110 -27.84 31.38 -9.49
CA ARG A 110 -28.56 31.96 -10.63
C ARG A 110 -29.68 31.12 -11.22
N TYR A 111 -29.67 29.81 -11.02
CA TYR A 111 -30.48 28.89 -11.85
C TYR A 111 -31.52 28.09 -11.05
N LEU A 112 -31.19 27.62 -9.86
CA LEU A 112 -32.06 26.73 -9.09
C LEU A 112 -32.25 27.23 -7.67
N ARG A 113 -33.41 26.93 -7.07
CA ARG A 113 -33.66 27.17 -5.65
C ARG A 113 -33.34 25.89 -4.87
N ASN A 114 -32.35 25.98 -3.96
CA ASN A 114 -31.97 24.88 -3.09
C ASN A 114 -31.66 23.55 -3.83
N PRO A 115 -30.74 23.55 -4.84
CA PRO A 115 -30.45 22.35 -5.60
C PRO A 115 -29.75 21.30 -4.72
N GLN A 116 -30.19 20.04 -4.84
CA GLN A 116 -29.50 18.89 -4.24
C GLN A 116 -28.69 18.22 -5.33
N VAL A 117 -27.38 18.19 -5.18
CA VAL A 117 -26.44 17.64 -6.15
C VAL A 117 -25.70 16.46 -5.51
N THR A 118 -25.60 15.37 -6.25
CA THR A 118 -24.79 14.20 -5.88
C THR A 118 -23.75 13.97 -6.96
N VAL A 119 -22.49 13.89 -6.59
CA VAL A 119 -21.40 13.47 -7.46
C VAL A 119 -20.95 12.07 -7.02
N THR A 120 -20.84 11.16 -7.98
CA THR A 120 -20.37 9.79 -7.74
C THR A 120 -19.23 9.50 -8.72
N VAL A 121 -18.12 8.94 -8.22
CA VAL A 121 -17.05 8.47 -9.08
C VAL A 121 -17.44 7.12 -9.66
N LYS A 122 -17.66 7.07 -10.98
CA LYS A 122 -18.02 5.84 -11.70
C LYS A 122 -16.79 5.02 -12.08
N GLU A 123 -15.75 5.69 -12.54
CA GLU A 123 -14.48 5.08 -12.89
C GLU A 123 -13.33 5.96 -12.40
N ALA A 124 -12.48 5.40 -11.54
CA ALA A 124 -11.32 6.07 -10.97
C ALA A 124 -10.08 5.82 -11.86
N ALA A 125 -10.07 6.41 -13.05
CA ALA A 125 -8.99 6.21 -14.02
C ALA A 125 -7.66 6.80 -13.56
N SER A 126 -7.69 7.79 -12.67
CA SER A 126 -6.50 8.41 -12.07
C SER A 126 -5.83 7.54 -11.00
N GLN A 127 -6.51 6.50 -10.52
CA GLN A 127 -6.00 5.64 -9.46
C GLN A 127 -5.35 4.37 -10.03
N LYS A 128 -4.27 4.56 -10.78
CA LYS A 128 -3.45 3.46 -11.30
C LYS A 128 -2.04 3.59 -10.76
N ILE A 129 -1.48 2.48 -10.34
CA ILE A 129 -0.08 2.38 -9.94
C ILE A 129 0.64 1.45 -10.92
N THR A 130 1.93 1.67 -11.08
CA THR A 130 2.77 0.77 -11.88
C THR A 130 3.67 -0.03 -10.94
N GLY A 131 3.58 -1.35 -11.01
CA GLY A 131 4.52 -2.27 -10.36
C GLY A 131 5.56 -2.74 -11.36
N ASP A 132 6.84 -2.57 -11.06
CA ASP A 132 7.95 -2.91 -11.96
C ASP A 132 9.12 -3.55 -11.21
N GLY A 133 10.09 -4.06 -11.95
CA GLY A 133 11.29 -4.71 -11.42
C GLY A 133 11.06 -6.15 -10.98
N ALA A 134 11.56 -6.52 -9.80
CA ALA A 134 11.53 -7.88 -9.28
C ALA A 134 10.18 -8.26 -8.63
N VAL A 135 9.08 -7.98 -9.28
CA VAL A 135 7.74 -8.46 -8.94
C VAL A 135 7.33 -9.61 -9.87
N THR A 136 6.42 -10.44 -9.45
CA THR A 136 5.99 -11.63 -10.21
C THR A 136 5.31 -11.25 -11.52
N LYS A 137 4.44 -10.23 -11.47
CA LYS A 137 3.79 -9.65 -12.65
C LYS A 137 4.02 -8.14 -12.70
N PRO A 138 5.00 -7.65 -13.46
CA PRO A 138 5.10 -6.22 -13.75
C PRO A 138 3.90 -5.73 -14.57
N GLY A 139 3.39 -4.54 -14.25
CA GLY A 139 2.22 -4.00 -14.95
C GLY A 139 1.60 -2.80 -14.26
N VAL A 140 0.48 -2.33 -14.84
CA VAL A 140 -0.33 -1.25 -14.30
C VAL A 140 -1.53 -1.84 -13.58
N TYR A 141 -1.78 -1.38 -12.35
CA TYR A 141 -2.83 -1.89 -11.47
C TYR A 141 -3.78 -0.78 -11.05
N GLU A 142 -5.06 -1.07 -11.05
CA GLU A 142 -6.09 -0.15 -10.56
C GLU A 142 -6.23 -0.30 -9.04
N MET A 143 -6.08 0.81 -8.32
CA MET A 143 -6.31 0.85 -6.87
C MET A 143 -7.80 1.04 -6.58
N ARG A 144 -8.26 0.41 -5.51
CA ARG A 144 -9.63 0.60 -4.98
C ARG A 144 -9.53 1.16 -3.57
N GLY A 145 -9.65 2.47 -3.47
CA GLY A 145 -9.50 3.17 -2.19
C GLY A 145 -8.03 3.34 -1.76
N SER A 146 -7.80 3.56 -0.47
CA SER A 146 -6.44 3.69 0.07
C SER A 146 -5.69 2.36 -0.05
N THR A 147 -4.55 2.40 -0.70
CA THR A 147 -3.70 1.23 -0.93
C THR A 147 -2.33 1.48 -0.30
N SER A 148 -1.81 0.50 0.44
CA SER A 148 -0.47 0.57 1.02
C SER A 148 0.59 -0.02 0.08
N LEU A 149 1.87 0.22 0.38
CA LEU A 149 2.98 -0.32 -0.40
C LEU A 149 2.99 -1.86 -0.39
N LEU A 150 2.68 -2.48 0.76
CA LEU A 150 2.55 -3.95 0.84
C LEU A 150 1.43 -4.47 -0.06
N GLN A 151 0.28 -3.79 -0.05
CA GLN A 151 -0.86 -4.16 -0.89
C GLN A 151 -0.54 -3.96 -2.38
N ALA A 152 0.13 -2.87 -2.74
CA ALA A 152 0.54 -2.58 -4.11
C ALA A 152 1.48 -3.67 -4.68
N VAL A 153 2.47 -4.09 -3.89
CA VAL A 153 3.35 -5.20 -4.27
C VAL A 153 2.59 -6.53 -4.34
N ALA A 154 1.61 -6.75 -3.46
CA ALA A 154 0.75 -7.94 -3.51
C ALA A 154 -0.14 -7.98 -4.77
N MET A 155 -0.61 -6.82 -5.28
CA MET A 155 -1.35 -6.73 -6.54
C MET A 155 -0.50 -7.22 -7.73
N ALA A 156 0.82 -7.00 -7.68
CA ALA A 156 1.79 -7.54 -8.65
C ALA A 156 2.18 -9.01 -8.40
N GLU A 157 1.34 -9.78 -7.67
CA GLU A 157 1.56 -11.17 -7.26
C GLU A 157 2.82 -11.36 -6.38
N GLY A 158 3.24 -10.28 -5.71
CA GLY A 158 4.37 -10.30 -4.79
C GLY A 158 5.74 -10.24 -5.45
N PRO A 159 6.80 -10.16 -4.65
CA PRO A 159 8.16 -10.10 -5.13
C PRO A 159 8.64 -11.47 -5.63
N THR A 160 9.54 -11.46 -6.60
CA THR A 160 10.22 -12.67 -7.08
C THR A 160 11.26 -13.16 -6.06
N ARG A 161 11.79 -14.37 -6.27
CA ARG A 161 12.83 -14.97 -5.42
C ARG A 161 14.16 -14.19 -5.41
N VAL A 162 14.41 -13.38 -6.44
CA VAL A 162 15.65 -12.58 -6.60
C VAL A 162 15.48 -11.13 -6.20
N ALA A 163 14.32 -10.77 -5.65
CA ALA A 163 13.99 -9.42 -5.20
C ALA A 163 14.82 -9.01 -3.98
N ASP A 164 15.33 -7.79 -3.99
CA ASP A 164 15.89 -7.15 -2.81
C ASP A 164 14.79 -6.35 -2.09
N LEU A 165 14.20 -6.96 -1.06
CA LEU A 165 13.10 -6.34 -0.32
C LEU A 165 13.53 -5.16 0.54
N THR A 166 14.82 -4.95 0.75
CA THR A 166 15.33 -3.80 1.50
C THR A 166 15.39 -2.53 0.64
N LYS A 167 15.11 -2.65 -0.67
CA LYS A 167 15.22 -1.55 -1.63
C LYS A 167 14.01 -1.55 -2.58
N VAL A 168 12.90 -1.09 -2.07
CA VAL A 168 11.71 -0.84 -2.88
C VAL A 168 11.58 0.67 -3.09
N ALA A 169 11.76 1.11 -4.33
CA ALA A 169 11.66 2.52 -4.69
C ALA A 169 10.23 2.86 -5.11
N VAL A 170 9.69 3.93 -4.57
CA VAL A 170 8.42 4.54 -5.01
C VAL A 170 8.73 5.86 -5.66
N PHE A 171 8.44 5.98 -6.93
CA PHE A 171 8.56 7.22 -7.70
C PHE A 171 7.20 7.90 -7.76
N ARG A 172 7.15 9.16 -7.40
CA ARG A 172 5.95 10.01 -7.41
C ARG A 172 6.24 11.33 -8.11
N ASN A 173 5.28 11.82 -8.86
CA ASN A 173 5.34 13.17 -9.42
C ASN A 173 4.62 14.14 -8.47
N ILE A 174 5.37 15.09 -7.88
CA ILE A 174 4.83 16.13 -7.00
C ILE A 174 5.09 17.47 -7.67
N ASP A 175 4.05 18.21 -8.01
CA ASP A 175 4.13 19.51 -8.67
C ASP A 175 5.02 19.52 -9.94
N GLY A 176 4.93 18.46 -10.75
CA GLY A 176 5.72 18.30 -11.97
C GLY A 176 7.17 17.88 -11.72
N ARG A 177 7.57 17.61 -10.48
CA ARG A 177 8.90 17.12 -10.12
C ARG A 177 8.83 15.65 -9.74
N ARG A 178 9.69 14.84 -10.37
CA ARG A 178 9.81 13.43 -10.01
C ARG A 178 10.57 13.29 -8.69
N SER A 179 9.93 12.71 -7.70
CA SER A 179 10.47 12.40 -6.38
C SER A 179 10.61 10.90 -6.22
N VAL A 180 11.55 10.46 -5.39
CA VAL A 180 11.74 9.04 -5.10
C VAL A 180 11.88 8.84 -3.59
N ALA A 181 11.22 7.80 -3.06
CA ALA A 181 11.42 7.31 -1.72
C ALA A 181 11.78 5.82 -1.78
N VAL A 182 12.68 5.38 -0.92
CA VAL A 182 13.12 3.98 -0.84
C VAL A 182 12.67 3.39 0.49
N PHE A 183 12.04 2.23 0.44
CA PHE A 183 11.46 1.55 1.60
C PHE A 183 12.05 0.14 1.75
N ASP A 184 12.18 -0.29 3.01
CA ASP A 184 12.50 -1.67 3.38
C ASP A 184 11.20 -2.46 3.61
N LEU A 185 10.77 -3.19 2.58
CA LEU A 185 9.57 -4.01 2.60
C LEU A 185 9.69 -5.17 3.62
N SER A 186 10.90 -5.64 3.92
CA SER A 186 11.13 -6.66 4.95
C SER A 186 10.86 -6.10 6.35
N ALA A 187 11.32 -4.88 6.62
CA ALA A 187 11.07 -4.21 7.89
C ALA A 187 9.57 -3.92 8.08
N ILE A 188 8.88 -3.47 7.02
CA ILE A 188 7.44 -3.23 7.03
C ILE A 188 6.67 -4.53 7.32
N ARG A 189 6.97 -5.63 6.62
CA ARG A 189 6.34 -6.94 6.86
C ARG A 189 6.52 -7.48 8.26
N GLN A 190 7.60 -7.11 8.93
CA GLN A 190 7.89 -7.51 10.31
C GLN A 190 7.34 -6.52 11.34
N GLY A 191 6.60 -5.49 10.92
CA GLY A 191 6.04 -4.46 11.81
C GLY A 191 7.10 -3.52 12.42
N ARG A 192 8.34 -3.53 11.90
CA ARG A 192 9.44 -2.66 12.36
C ARG A 192 9.46 -1.29 11.69
N ALA A 193 8.73 -1.13 10.61
CA ALA A 193 8.52 0.13 9.91
C ALA A 193 7.03 0.27 9.53
N SER A 194 6.56 1.51 9.41
CA SER A 194 5.19 1.80 8.95
C SER A 194 5.04 1.45 7.48
N ASP A 195 3.85 0.98 7.09
CA ASP A 195 3.48 0.70 5.71
C ASP A 195 2.93 1.98 5.07
N PRO A 196 3.66 2.63 4.14
CA PRO A 196 3.23 3.90 3.58
C PRO A 196 2.08 3.72 2.59
N ALA A 197 1.21 4.72 2.50
CA ALA A 197 0.20 4.80 1.47
C ALA A 197 0.83 5.11 0.10
N VAL A 198 0.34 4.43 -0.94
CA VAL A 198 0.65 4.73 -2.33
C VAL A 198 -0.51 5.49 -2.96
N PHE A 199 -0.21 6.30 -3.97
CA PHE A 199 -1.18 7.17 -4.64
C PHE A 199 -1.21 6.89 -6.13
N GLY A 200 -2.22 7.43 -6.82
CA GLY A 200 -2.29 7.34 -8.27
C GLY A 200 -1.03 7.86 -8.95
N ASP A 201 -0.67 7.26 -10.07
CA ASP A 201 0.54 7.52 -10.87
C ASP A 201 1.87 7.17 -10.17
N ASP A 202 1.85 6.57 -8.98
CA ASP A 202 3.07 6.05 -8.37
C ASP A 202 3.63 4.87 -9.19
N VAL A 203 4.97 4.89 -9.36
CA VAL A 203 5.72 3.78 -9.95
C VAL A 203 6.53 3.10 -8.85
N ILE A 204 6.18 1.85 -8.55
CA ILE A 204 6.80 1.03 -7.52
C ILE A 204 7.79 0.09 -8.19
N VAL A 205 9.07 0.25 -7.89
CA VAL A 205 10.13 -0.58 -8.46
C VAL A 205 10.77 -1.41 -7.35
N VAL A 206 10.63 -2.72 -7.45
CA VAL A 206 11.30 -3.66 -6.56
C VAL A 206 12.65 -4.01 -7.15
N ASP A 207 13.73 -3.70 -6.41
CA ASP A 207 15.10 -3.92 -6.90
C ASP A 207 15.46 -5.41 -6.95
N THR A 208 16.44 -5.72 -7.78
CA THR A 208 17.19 -6.98 -7.72
C THR A 208 18.58 -6.69 -7.19
N SER A 209 19.21 -7.68 -6.56
CA SER A 209 20.58 -7.56 -6.07
C SER A 209 21.61 -7.10 -7.13
N ARG A 210 21.24 -7.16 -8.41
CA ARG A 210 22.08 -6.73 -9.57
C ARG A 210 21.79 -5.29 -10.05
N LEU A 211 20.62 -4.73 -9.76
CA LEU A 211 20.23 -3.37 -10.21
C LEU A 211 20.63 -2.26 -9.23
N SER A 212 21.14 -2.62 -8.07
CA SER A 212 21.43 -1.69 -6.96
C SER A 212 22.40 -0.54 -7.32
N SER A 213 23.23 -0.70 -8.35
CA SER A 213 24.14 0.35 -8.81
C SER A 213 23.41 1.47 -9.58
N ALA A 214 22.51 1.13 -10.49
CA ALA A 214 21.75 2.09 -11.30
C ALA A 214 20.74 2.90 -10.46
N LEU A 215 20.04 2.24 -9.54
CA LEU A 215 19.11 2.92 -8.61
C LEU A 215 19.84 3.88 -7.67
N ARG A 216 21.05 3.53 -7.22
CA ARG A 216 21.86 4.38 -6.35
C ARG A 216 22.25 5.70 -7.05
N GLU A 217 22.52 5.66 -8.34
CA GLU A 217 22.86 6.81 -9.14
C GLU A 217 21.67 7.76 -9.32
N VAL A 218 20.48 7.22 -9.58
CA VAL A 218 19.23 7.99 -9.69
C VAL A 218 18.83 8.61 -8.35
N VAL A 219 18.90 7.86 -7.24
CA VAL A 219 18.57 8.36 -5.90
C VAL A 219 19.53 9.45 -5.43
N SER A 220 20.83 9.34 -5.80
CA SER A 220 21.82 10.36 -5.44
C SER A 220 21.67 11.65 -6.24
N ALA A 221 21.05 11.60 -7.43
CA ALA A 221 20.83 12.76 -8.29
C ALA A 221 19.53 13.53 -7.98
N LEU A 222 18.61 12.93 -7.19
CA LEU A 222 17.35 13.56 -6.80
C LEU A 222 17.44 14.10 -5.38
N PRO A 223 16.93 15.32 -5.09
CA PRO A 223 16.88 15.83 -3.73
C PRO A 223 16.01 14.91 -2.87
N ALA A 224 16.60 14.41 -1.78
CA ALA A 224 15.89 13.61 -0.80
C ALA A 224 14.75 14.45 -0.19
N LEU A 225 13.51 14.14 -0.56
CA LEU A 225 12.35 14.76 0.05
C LEU A 225 11.93 13.94 1.27
N THR A 226 12.18 14.51 2.44
CA THR A 226 11.61 14.09 3.73
C THR A 226 10.08 14.22 3.76
N ALA A 227 9.44 14.58 2.64
CA ALA A 227 8.02 14.90 2.52
C ALA A 227 7.08 13.66 2.61
N PHE A 228 7.63 12.44 2.59
CA PHE A 228 6.79 11.23 2.72
C PHE A 228 6.42 10.88 4.17
N ALA A 229 6.94 11.60 5.17
CA ALA A 229 6.73 11.28 6.58
C ALA A 229 5.50 11.97 7.21
N TYR A 230 4.74 12.76 6.46
CA TYR A 230 3.64 13.57 7.01
C TYR A 230 2.32 13.45 6.23
N PHE A 231 2.03 12.27 5.69
CA PHE A 231 0.67 12.00 5.17
C PHE A 231 0.22 10.60 5.57
#